data_4ac7d67954ec58ffb6d220e7569a6b2f
#
_entry.id   4ac7d67954ec58ffb6d220e7569a6b2f
#
_cell.length_a   1.000
_cell.length_b   1.000
_cell.length_c   1.000
_cell.angle_alpha   90.00
_cell.angle_beta   90.00
_cell.angle_gamma   90.00
#
_symmetry.space_group_name_H-M   'P 1'
#
loop_
_entity.id
_entity.type
_entity.pdbx_description
1 polymer ?
#
loop_
_entity_poly.entity_id
_entity_poly.type
_entity_poly.pdbx_seq_one_letter_code
_entity_poly.pdbx_strand_id
1 'polypeptide(L)'
;MNVPPRLTAAAIALNRFGLGARADDSAPADPQAWLLDQFARYEARPAAWAETPGAVALATRFGEQRNEFRAASAAEAASMPPAPSPAARLAAASSATPGATQNPAQAARQALNQMIRREGVAVYRDAVDARVESALSTPTPFVERLVHFWANHFAVSVDKGQVAGLAGAFELEAIRPHVLGRFEDLLVAAEQHPAMQLFLDQTRSVGPDSRAAMRADARDPAHKRGLNENLAREIMELHTLGVRSGYTQADVTEFARALTGWSVAGVRGPQPNDAPPGSFVFRPALHEPGTRTVLSRRYDQDGEAQALAILGDLARAPATGRHLAFQLARHFVADDPPDALTERLAQAFERSGGDLPTVYRALVESPEAWSPRAAKFKTPWDWTLSSLRGLGWTSLDGLKAAPLLTQLGQPVWRPGSPAGYDDIAASWAAPDALVRRVEVAQRLAARTGDRVDARQLGNTLFAGTLGEATATAVSRAESSTTALALLLVSPDFQRR
;
A
#
# COMPACT_ATOMS: atom_id res chain seq x y z
N MET A 1 8.38 35.54 18.97
CA MET A 1 8.01 34.17 18.57
C MET A 1 6.68 34.25 17.82
N ASN A 2 6.63 33.98 16.51
CA ASN A 2 5.37 33.94 15.76
C ASN A 2 4.52 32.79 16.29
N VAL A 3 3.36 33.12 16.86
CA VAL A 3 2.36 32.10 17.25
C VAL A 3 1.84 31.50 15.95
N PRO A 4 1.91 30.17 15.77
CA PRO A 4 1.36 29.55 14.56
C PRO A 4 -0.13 29.86 14.45
N PRO A 5 -0.65 30.07 13.22
CA PRO A 5 -2.06 30.37 13.01
C PRO A 5 -2.94 29.26 13.56
N ARG A 6 -4.10 29.63 14.11
CA ARG A 6 -5.09 28.69 14.62
C ARG A 6 -6.02 28.28 13.49
N LEU A 7 -6.02 27.00 13.14
CA LEU A 7 -6.92 26.46 12.13
C LEU A 7 -8.39 26.56 12.58
N THR A 8 -9.27 26.95 11.67
CA THR A 8 -10.73 26.82 11.86
C THR A 8 -11.16 25.35 11.75
N ALA A 9 -12.35 25.01 12.26
CA ALA A 9 -12.90 23.67 12.10
C ALA A 9 -13.03 23.26 10.62
N ALA A 10 -13.41 24.18 9.74
CA ALA A 10 -13.46 23.92 8.29
C ALA A 10 -12.07 23.63 7.73
N ALA A 11 -11.03 24.38 8.09
CA ALA A 11 -9.67 24.13 7.66
C ALA A 11 -9.15 22.76 8.17
N ILE A 12 -9.51 22.37 9.39
CA ILE A 12 -9.20 21.05 9.96
C ILE A 12 -9.87 19.94 9.16
N ALA A 13 -11.17 20.07 8.86
CA ALA A 13 -11.89 19.09 8.08
C ALA A 13 -11.26 18.88 6.68
N LEU A 14 -10.95 19.96 5.98
CA LEU A 14 -10.40 19.90 4.61
C LEU A 14 -8.94 19.41 4.58
N ASN A 15 -8.10 19.83 5.51
CA ASN A 15 -6.65 19.59 5.46
C ASN A 15 -6.18 18.44 6.33
N ARG A 16 -6.72 18.26 7.56
CA ARG A 16 -6.32 17.20 8.49
C ARG A 16 -7.06 15.90 8.21
N PHE A 17 -8.37 15.96 8.08
CA PHE A 17 -9.19 14.79 7.78
C PHE A 17 -9.25 14.50 6.27
N GLY A 18 -9.42 15.53 5.44
CA GLY A 18 -9.39 15.42 3.99
C GLY A 18 -7.98 15.37 3.41
N LEU A 19 -7.88 15.53 2.10
CA LEU A 19 -6.63 15.45 1.30
C LEU A 19 -6.03 16.82 0.97
N GLY A 20 -6.46 17.87 1.65
CA GLY A 20 -6.18 19.27 1.34
C GLY A 20 -7.35 19.95 0.65
N ALA A 21 -7.56 21.22 0.95
CA ALA A 21 -8.59 22.03 0.32
C ALA A 21 -8.28 22.22 -1.18
N ARG A 22 -9.33 22.37 -1.98
CA ARG A 22 -9.26 22.79 -3.39
C ARG A 22 -9.45 24.30 -3.50
N ALA A 23 -9.06 24.87 -4.62
CA ALA A 23 -9.27 26.28 -4.91
C ALA A 23 -10.76 26.67 -4.96
N ASP A 24 -11.62 25.72 -5.32
CA ASP A 24 -13.08 25.87 -5.45
C ASP A 24 -13.89 25.27 -4.31
N ASP A 25 -13.23 24.70 -3.27
CA ASP A 25 -13.93 24.16 -2.12
C ASP A 25 -14.63 25.28 -1.32
N SER A 26 -15.89 25.04 -0.98
CA SER A 26 -16.60 25.82 0.03
C SER A 26 -16.32 25.26 1.43
N ALA A 27 -16.04 26.15 2.39
CA ALA A 27 -15.87 25.74 3.78
C ALA A 27 -17.15 25.03 4.28
N PRO A 28 -17.10 23.80 4.80
CA PRO A 28 -18.28 23.10 5.30
C PRO A 28 -18.87 23.84 6.51
N ALA A 29 -20.20 24.07 6.48
CA ALA A 29 -20.91 24.75 7.57
C ALA A 29 -20.91 23.90 8.85
N ASP A 30 -21.10 22.59 8.72
CA ASP A 30 -20.90 21.60 9.79
C ASP A 30 -19.80 20.63 9.37
N PRO A 31 -18.55 20.87 9.81
CA PRO A 31 -17.41 20.05 9.43
C PRO A 31 -17.49 18.60 9.87
N GLN A 32 -18.09 18.30 11.03
CA GLN A 32 -18.23 16.93 11.52
C GLN A 32 -19.27 16.15 10.69
N ALA A 33 -20.44 16.72 10.50
CA ALA A 33 -21.46 16.12 9.64
C ALA A 33 -20.93 15.89 8.20
N TRP A 34 -20.22 16.89 7.63
CA TRP A 34 -19.63 16.78 6.30
C TRP A 34 -18.65 15.62 6.17
N LEU A 35 -17.87 15.31 7.21
CA LEU A 35 -16.96 14.15 7.20
C LEU A 35 -17.74 12.83 7.27
N LEU A 36 -18.74 12.74 8.15
CA LEU A 36 -19.52 11.52 8.35
C LEU A 36 -20.43 11.19 7.17
N ASP A 37 -20.98 12.19 6.50
CA ASP A 37 -21.81 12.03 5.29
C ASP A 37 -21.04 11.37 4.13
N GLN A 38 -19.72 11.42 4.14
CA GLN A 38 -18.89 10.78 3.13
C GLN A 38 -19.01 9.26 3.16
N PHE A 39 -19.33 8.65 4.30
CA PHE A 39 -19.48 7.20 4.39
C PHE A 39 -20.57 6.66 3.48
N ALA A 40 -21.68 7.39 3.36
CA ALA A 40 -22.81 7.00 2.50
C ALA A 40 -22.56 7.25 1.00
N ARG A 41 -21.57 8.09 0.65
CA ARG A 41 -21.27 8.50 -0.73
C ARG A 41 -20.02 7.86 -1.29
N TYR A 42 -19.32 7.06 -0.48
CA TYR A 42 -18.07 6.45 -0.88
C TYR A 42 -18.26 5.38 -1.95
N GLU A 43 -17.44 5.43 -2.96
CA GLU A 43 -17.35 4.43 -4.03
C GLU A 43 -16.01 3.69 -3.93
N ALA A 44 -16.05 2.38 -3.71
CA ALA A 44 -14.85 1.55 -3.61
C ALA A 44 -14.07 1.49 -4.93
N ARG A 45 -14.77 1.58 -6.07
CA ARG A 45 -14.17 1.60 -7.41
C ARG A 45 -14.61 2.84 -8.19
N PRO A 46 -14.09 4.04 -7.88
CA PRO A 46 -14.40 5.24 -8.61
C PRO A 46 -13.82 5.20 -10.03
N ALA A 47 -14.29 6.11 -10.90
CA ALA A 47 -13.95 6.14 -12.33
C ALA A 47 -12.44 6.09 -12.61
N ALA A 48 -11.61 6.73 -11.80
CA ALA A 48 -10.15 6.69 -11.97
C ALA A 48 -9.55 5.27 -11.90
N TRP A 49 -10.23 4.33 -11.23
CA TRP A 49 -9.81 2.94 -11.09
C TRP A 49 -10.50 1.99 -12.10
N ALA A 50 -11.34 2.49 -13.00
CA ALA A 50 -12.15 1.67 -13.90
C ALA A 50 -11.30 0.71 -14.74
N GLU A 51 -10.19 1.21 -15.30
CA GLU A 51 -9.28 0.47 -16.17
C GLU A 51 -8.19 -0.33 -15.42
N THR A 52 -8.12 -0.20 -14.08
CA THR A 52 -7.10 -0.94 -13.30
C THR A 52 -7.49 -2.41 -13.21
N PRO A 53 -6.65 -3.32 -13.72
CA PRO A 53 -6.95 -4.74 -13.71
C PRO A 53 -6.81 -5.33 -12.31
N GLY A 54 -7.69 -6.27 -11.96
CA GLY A 54 -7.58 -7.07 -10.75
C GLY A 54 -6.51 -8.17 -10.87
N ALA A 55 -6.22 -8.83 -9.74
CA ALA A 55 -5.18 -9.85 -9.63
C ALA A 55 -5.39 -11.03 -10.60
N VAL A 56 -6.63 -11.52 -10.74
CA VAL A 56 -6.97 -12.62 -11.66
C VAL A 56 -6.74 -12.22 -13.12
N ALA A 57 -7.20 -11.03 -13.52
CA ALA A 57 -7.02 -10.53 -14.88
C ALA A 57 -5.52 -10.37 -15.22
N LEU A 58 -4.73 -9.86 -14.29
CA LEU A 58 -3.27 -9.74 -14.45
C LEU A 58 -2.59 -11.10 -14.58
N ALA A 59 -2.92 -12.05 -13.71
CA ALA A 59 -2.33 -13.38 -13.75
C ALA A 59 -2.69 -14.14 -15.03
N THR A 60 -3.91 -14.00 -15.53
CA THR A 60 -4.36 -14.56 -16.81
C THR A 60 -3.56 -13.96 -17.96
N ARG A 61 -3.48 -12.63 -18.06
CA ARG A 61 -2.73 -11.91 -19.09
C ARG A 61 -1.24 -12.30 -19.10
N PHE A 62 -0.59 -12.32 -17.95
CA PHE A 62 0.82 -12.76 -17.85
C PHE A 62 0.99 -14.25 -18.17
N GLY A 63 -0.01 -15.08 -17.88
CA GLY A 63 -0.05 -16.48 -18.24
C GLY A 63 -0.11 -16.69 -19.75
N GLU A 64 -0.98 -15.99 -20.44
CA GLU A 64 -1.15 -16.01 -21.89
C GLU A 64 0.14 -15.56 -22.60
N GLN A 65 0.69 -14.41 -22.24
CA GLN A 65 1.94 -13.91 -22.79
C GLN A 65 3.10 -14.89 -22.62
N ARG A 66 3.18 -15.54 -21.46
CA ARG A 66 4.20 -16.57 -21.21
C ARG A 66 4.02 -17.77 -22.10
N ASN A 67 2.78 -18.18 -22.39
CA ASN A 67 2.48 -19.29 -23.26
C ASN A 67 2.77 -18.95 -24.74
N GLU A 68 2.40 -17.77 -25.20
CA GLU A 68 2.71 -17.24 -26.52
C GLU A 68 4.23 -17.17 -26.75
N PHE A 69 4.96 -16.61 -25.78
CA PHE A 69 6.42 -16.53 -25.85
C PHE A 69 7.07 -17.93 -25.93
N ARG A 70 6.56 -18.90 -25.14
CA ARG A 70 7.05 -20.27 -25.18
C ARG A 70 6.77 -20.94 -26.53
N ALA A 71 5.58 -20.72 -27.07
CA ALA A 71 5.20 -21.25 -28.39
C ALA A 71 6.09 -20.66 -29.51
N ALA A 72 6.31 -19.33 -29.48
CA ALA A 72 7.20 -18.65 -30.42
C ALA A 72 8.66 -19.18 -30.33
N SER A 73 9.18 -19.28 -29.08
CA SER A 73 10.55 -19.81 -28.86
C SER A 73 10.69 -21.28 -29.28
N ALA A 74 9.66 -22.09 -29.12
CA ALA A 74 9.66 -23.49 -29.58
C ALA A 74 9.62 -23.57 -31.10
N ALA A 75 8.82 -22.72 -31.79
CA ALA A 75 8.76 -22.67 -33.26
C ALA A 75 10.10 -22.19 -33.83
N GLU A 76 10.73 -21.18 -33.22
CA GLU A 76 12.06 -20.73 -33.62
C GLU A 76 13.12 -21.82 -33.45
N ALA A 77 13.12 -22.53 -32.31
CA ALA A 77 14.03 -23.66 -32.08
C ALA A 77 13.81 -24.81 -33.08
N ALA A 78 12.57 -25.07 -33.51
CA ALA A 78 12.24 -26.10 -34.51
C ALA A 78 12.67 -25.69 -35.93
N SER A 79 12.77 -24.39 -36.23
CA SER A 79 13.21 -23.86 -37.52
C SER A 79 14.74 -23.76 -37.64
N MET A 80 15.48 -23.92 -36.54
CA MET A 80 16.95 -23.91 -36.58
C MET A 80 17.50 -25.20 -37.19
N PRO A 81 18.58 -25.12 -38.00
CA PRO A 81 19.22 -26.32 -38.52
C PRO A 81 19.71 -27.20 -37.37
N PRO A 82 19.72 -28.53 -37.56
CA PRO A 82 20.13 -29.45 -36.51
C PRO A 82 21.51 -29.10 -35.98
N ALA A 83 21.64 -29.15 -34.65
CA ALA A 83 22.88 -28.81 -33.97
C ALA A 83 24.05 -29.61 -34.53
N PRO A 84 25.23 -28.99 -34.76
CA PRO A 84 26.39 -29.67 -35.30
C PRO A 84 26.77 -30.89 -34.45
N SER A 85 27.24 -31.93 -35.10
CA SER A 85 27.62 -33.18 -34.44
C SER A 85 28.65 -32.96 -33.33
N PRO A 86 28.75 -33.83 -32.32
CA PRO A 86 29.74 -33.72 -31.24
C PRO A 86 31.17 -33.53 -31.77
N ALA A 87 31.51 -34.14 -32.90
CA ALA A 87 32.82 -33.99 -33.54
C ALA A 87 33.01 -32.57 -34.14
N ALA A 88 31.97 -32.00 -34.76
CA ALA A 88 32.01 -30.62 -35.28
C ALA A 88 32.07 -29.57 -34.15
N ARG A 89 31.50 -29.86 -33.00
CA ARG A 89 31.61 -28.98 -31.78
C ARG A 89 33.03 -28.99 -31.19
N LEU A 90 33.69 -30.14 -31.15
CA LEU A 90 35.08 -30.26 -30.71
C LEU A 90 36.03 -29.52 -31.66
N ALA A 91 35.82 -29.63 -32.98
CA ALA A 91 36.63 -28.91 -33.97
C ALA A 91 36.42 -27.37 -33.88
N ALA A 92 35.23 -26.91 -33.62
CA ALA A 92 34.91 -25.49 -33.44
C ALA A 92 35.44 -24.93 -32.07
N ALA A 93 35.49 -25.76 -31.03
CA ALA A 93 35.99 -25.36 -29.71
C ALA A 93 37.50 -25.10 -29.67
N SER A 94 38.27 -25.68 -30.62
CA SER A 94 39.74 -25.46 -30.74
C SER A 94 40.12 -24.11 -31.42
N SER A 95 39.13 -23.41 -32.00
CA SER A 95 39.34 -22.11 -32.68
C SER A 95 38.54 -20.95 -32.11
N ALA A 96 37.76 -21.17 -31.03
CA ALA A 96 36.94 -20.14 -30.47
C ALA A 96 37.66 -19.34 -29.38
N THR A 97 37.74 -18.03 -29.56
CA THR A 97 38.01 -17.08 -28.50
C THR A 97 36.98 -17.25 -27.37
N PRO A 98 37.34 -17.14 -26.08
CA PRO A 98 36.37 -17.32 -24.98
C PRO A 98 35.41 -16.14 -24.91
N GLY A 99 34.41 -16.12 -25.73
CA GLY A 99 33.20 -15.31 -25.63
C GLY A 99 32.06 -16.26 -25.25
N ALA A 100 31.52 -16.10 -24.06
CA ALA A 100 30.45 -16.95 -23.55
C ALA A 100 29.23 -16.95 -24.49
N THR A 101 29.08 -17.97 -25.30
CA THR A 101 27.84 -18.24 -26.03
C THR A 101 26.76 -18.60 -25.02
N GLN A 102 25.91 -17.62 -24.71
CA GLN A 102 24.75 -17.85 -23.85
C GLN A 102 23.90 -18.97 -24.45
N ASN A 103 23.50 -19.91 -23.60
CA ASN A 103 22.59 -20.99 -24.00
C ASN A 103 21.26 -20.35 -24.49
N PRO A 104 20.81 -20.63 -25.75
CA PRO A 104 19.58 -20.05 -26.31
C PRO A 104 18.36 -20.14 -25.41
N ALA A 105 18.19 -21.27 -24.70
CA ALA A 105 17.12 -21.44 -23.71
C ALA A 105 17.25 -20.49 -22.50
N GLN A 106 18.47 -20.13 -22.12
CA GLN A 106 18.71 -19.18 -21.04
C GLN A 106 18.44 -17.76 -21.51
N ALA A 107 18.83 -17.40 -22.73
CA ALA A 107 18.52 -16.11 -23.33
C ALA A 107 17.01 -15.90 -23.50
N ALA A 108 16.28 -16.90 -23.99
CA ALA A 108 14.82 -16.88 -24.10
C ALA A 108 14.14 -16.70 -22.74
N ARG A 109 14.61 -17.40 -21.69
CA ARG A 109 14.07 -17.24 -20.33
C ARG A 109 14.34 -15.84 -19.77
N GLN A 110 15.51 -15.26 -20.04
CA GLN A 110 15.83 -13.89 -19.64
C GLN A 110 14.96 -12.86 -20.35
N ALA A 111 14.74 -13.01 -21.67
CA ALA A 111 13.86 -12.15 -22.45
C ALA A 111 12.41 -12.18 -21.94
N LEU A 112 11.87 -13.37 -21.64
CA LEU A 112 10.55 -13.52 -21.03
C LEU A 112 10.43 -12.80 -19.68
N ASN A 113 11.43 -13.01 -18.82
CA ASN A 113 11.44 -12.34 -17.51
C ASN A 113 11.52 -10.81 -17.63
N GLN A 114 12.29 -10.31 -18.59
CA GLN A 114 12.36 -8.87 -18.87
C GLN A 114 11.04 -8.32 -19.39
N MET A 115 10.36 -9.04 -20.28
CA MET A 115 9.04 -8.64 -20.80
C MET A 115 8.01 -8.55 -19.68
N ILE A 116 7.87 -9.60 -18.86
CA ILE A 116 6.94 -9.62 -17.71
C ILE A 116 7.26 -8.49 -16.73
N ARG A 117 8.56 -8.23 -16.48
CA ARG A 117 8.97 -7.14 -15.60
C ARG A 117 8.62 -5.76 -16.17
N ARG A 118 8.81 -5.53 -17.47
CA ARG A 118 8.45 -4.27 -18.14
C ARG A 118 6.95 -3.99 -18.04
N GLU A 119 6.15 -5.01 -18.28
CA GLU A 119 4.71 -4.92 -18.19
C GLU A 119 4.24 -4.70 -16.74
N GLY A 120 4.79 -5.42 -15.78
CA GLY A 120 4.51 -5.18 -14.35
C GLY A 120 4.83 -3.74 -13.91
N VAL A 121 5.90 -3.14 -14.46
CA VAL A 121 6.24 -1.72 -14.21
C VAL A 121 5.25 -0.78 -14.89
N ALA A 122 4.73 -1.10 -16.08
CA ALA A 122 3.71 -0.29 -16.74
C ALA A 122 2.41 -0.31 -15.92
N VAL A 123 1.91 -1.48 -15.58
CA VAL A 123 0.73 -1.65 -14.71
C VAL A 123 0.88 -0.91 -13.38
N TYR A 124 2.05 -0.98 -12.76
CA TYR A 124 2.35 -0.23 -11.53
C TYR A 124 2.20 1.27 -11.74
N ARG A 125 2.75 1.83 -12.83
CA ARG A 125 2.68 3.27 -13.10
C ARG A 125 1.25 3.73 -13.36
N ASP A 126 0.50 2.97 -14.14
CA ASP A 126 -0.90 3.25 -14.43
C ASP A 126 -1.75 3.21 -13.15
N ALA A 127 -1.51 2.26 -12.26
CA ALA A 127 -2.18 2.18 -10.97
C ALA A 127 -1.79 3.35 -10.03
N VAL A 128 -0.53 3.82 -10.05
CA VAL A 128 -0.11 5.02 -9.29
C VAL A 128 -0.81 6.26 -9.82
N ASP A 129 -0.89 6.41 -11.15
CA ASP A 129 -1.58 7.53 -11.77
C ASP A 129 -3.09 7.48 -11.42
N ALA A 130 -3.75 6.31 -11.51
CA ALA A 130 -5.14 6.10 -11.07
C ALA A 130 -5.37 6.46 -9.59
N ARG A 131 -4.45 6.08 -8.71
CA ARG A 131 -4.52 6.41 -7.27
C ARG A 131 -4.47 7.92 -7.03
N VAL A 132 -3.60 8.63 -7.73
CA VAL A 132 -3.50 10.09 -7.63
C VAL A 132 -4.76 10.75 -8.20
N GLU A 133 -5.21 10.35 -9.38
CA GLU A 133 -6.42 10.90 -10.00
C GLU A 133 -7.68 10.65 -9.17
N SER A 134 -7.81 9.45 -8.55
CA SER A 134 -8.85 9.19 -7.56
C SER A 134 -8.81 10.20 -6.42
N ALA A 135 -7.64 10.45 -5.84
CA ALA A 135 -7.47 11.41 -4.76
C ALA A 135 -7.71 12.87 -5.18
N LEU A 136 -7.44 13.22 -6.45
CA LEU A 136 -7.72 14.55 -6.99
C LEU A 136 -9.20 14.78 -7.22
N SER A 137 -9.94 13.77 -7.69
CA SER A 137 -11.35 13.92 -8.10
C SER A 137 -12.35 13.49 -7.02
N THR A 138 -11.94 12.76 -5.97
CA THR A 138 -12.85 12.18 -4.98
C THR A 138 -13.77 13.21 -4.32
N PRO A 139 -15.09 12.93 -4.23
CA PRO A 139 -16.04 13.69 -3.41
C PRO A 139 -16.00 13.29 -1.92
N THR A 140 -15.22 12.26 -1.56
CA THR A 140 -15.12 11.69 -0.23
C THR A 140 -13.67 11.68 0.28
N PRO A 141 -12.99 12.86 0.39
CA PRO A 141 -11.56 12.93 0.67
C PRO A 141 -11.16 12.39 2.05
N PHE A 142 -12.06 12.32 3.02
CA PHE A 142 -11.80 11.69 4.31
C PHE A 142 -11.71 10.16 4.16
N VAL A 143 -12.67 9.55 3.47
CA VAL A 143 -12.63 8.10 3.24
C VAL A 143 -11.45 7.71 2.35
N GLU A 144 -11.12 8.52 1.33
CA GLU A 144 -9.93 8.30 0.50
C GLU A 144 -8.63 8.36 1.32
N ARG A 145 -8.54 9.27 2.32
CA ARG A 145 -7.41 9.29 3.27
C ARG A 145 -7.36 8.01 4.13
N LEU A 146 -8.50 7.49 4.55
CA LEU A 146 -8.57 6.21 5.27
C LEU A 146 -8.10 5.04 4.38
N VAL A 147 -8.43 5.03 3.09
CA VAL A 147 -7.86 4.05 2.13
C VAL A 147 -6.35 4.13 2.11
N HIS A 148 -5.79 5.36 2.03
CA HIS A 148 -4.33 5.54 2.03
C HIS A 148 -3.68 5.10 3.35
N PHE A 149 -4.36 5.31 4.48
CA PHE A 149 -3.92 4.84 5.78
C PHE A 149 -3.85 3.31 5.82
N TRP A 150 -4.93 2.61 5.42
CA TRP A 150 -4.97 1.16 5.42
C TRP A 150 -4.03 0.52 4.39
N ALA A 151 -3.86 1.15 3.23
CA ALA A 151 -2.88 0.71 2.23
C ALA A 151 -1.42 0.84 2.73
N ASN A 152 -1.15 1.72 3.70
CA ASN A 152 0.14 1.81 4.37
C ASN A 152 0.25 0.87 5.57
N HIS A 153 -0.86 0.60 6.27
CA HIS A 153 -0.92 -0.37 7.37
C HIS A 153 -0.69 -1.80 6.88
N PHE A 154 -1.36 -2.21 5.81
CA PHE A 154 -1.16 -3.50 5.13
C PHE A 154 -0.16 -3.33 3.97
N ALA A 155 1.02 -2.84 4.27
CA ALA A 155 1.97 -2.47 3.24
C ALA A 155 2.49 -3.67 2.45
N VAL A 156 2.51 -3.54 1.12
CA VAL A 156 3.23 -4.44 0.20
C VAL A 156 4.32 -3.66 -0.52
N SER A 157 5.39 -4.33 -0.99
CA SER A 157 6.47 -3.63 -1.68
C SER A 157 6.67 -4.12 -3.12
N VAL A 158 6.66 -3.15 -4.06
CA VAL A 158 6.96 -3.37 -5.48
C VAL A 158 8.43 -3.65 -5.77
N ASP A 159 9.32 -3.54 -4.77
CA ASP A 159 10.71 -4.01 -4.88
C ASP A 159 10.77 -5.50 -5.15
N LYS A 160 9.78 -6.25 -4.68
CA LYS A 160 9.58 -7.64 -5.07
C LYS A 160 8.87 -7.68 -6.42
N GLY A 161 9.61 -7.97 -7.49
CA GLY A 161 9.14 -7.86 -8.87
C GLY A 161 7.81 -8.58 -9.18
N GLN A 162 7.47 -9.64 -8.43
CA GLN A 162 6.19 -10.36 -8.55
C GLN A 162 5.01 -9.54 -8.01
N VAL A 163 5.25 -8.59 -7.12
CA VAL A 163 4.24 -7.72 -6.50
C VAL A 163 3.99 -6.46 -7.33
N ALA A 164 4.96 -6.04 -8.15
CA ALA A 164 4.89 -4.78 -8.87
C ALA A 164 3.59 -4.58 -9.68
N GLY A 165 3.15 -5.61 -10.40
CA GLY A 165 1.88 -5.57 -11.13
C GLY A 165 0.64 -5.70 -10.24
N LEU A 166 0.78 -6.20 -9.00
CA LEU A 166 -0.35 -6.52 -8.12
C LEU A 166 -0.64 -5.45 -7.06
N ALA A 167 0.25 -4.46 -6.85
CA ALA A 167 0.09 -3.49 -5.77
C ALA A 167 -1.16 -2.61 -5.93
N GLY A 168 -1.49 -2.20 -7.17
CA GLY A 168 -2.74 -1.48 -7.46
C GLY A 168 -3.98 -2.37 -7.27
N ALA A 169 -3.92 -3.61 -7.74
CA ALA A 169 -4.99 -4.59 -7.52
C ALA A 169 -5.21 -4.86 -6.03
N PHE A 170 -4.15 -4.90 -5.22
CA PHE A 170 -4.24 -5.07 -3.78
C PHE A 170 -5.04 -3.94 -3.11
N GLU A 171 -4.74 -2.68 -3.41
CA GLU A 171 -5.52 -1.56 -2.88
C GLU A 171 -6.98 -1.61 -3.37
N LEU A 172 -7.19 -1.92 -4.65
CA LEU A 172 -8.51 -1.97 -5.27
C LEU A 172 -9.40 -3.11 -4.74
N GLU A 173 -8.83 -4.29 -4.51
CA GLU A 173 -9.58 -5.52 -4.20
C GLU A 173 -9.63 -5.81 -2.70
N ALA A 174 -8.57 -5.50 -1.94
CA ALA A 174 -8.50 -5.83 -0.52
C ALA A 174 -8.77 -4.62 0.39
N ILE A 175 -8.32 -3.41 0.04
CA ILE A 175 -8.42 -2.25 0.94
C ILE A 175 -9.70 -1.45 0.70
N ARG A 176 -9.91 -0.98 -0.52
CA ARG A 176 -11.01 -0.07 -0.86
C ARG A 176 -12.41 -0.63 -0.54
N PRO A 177 -12.73 -1.90 -0.83
CA PRO A 177 -14.05 -2.45 -0.53
C PRO A 177 -14.33 -2.61 0.97
N HIS A 178 -13.30 -2.71 1.80
CA HIS A 178 -13.42 -3.04 3.22
C HIS A 178 -13.16 -1.86 4.16
N VAL A 179 -12.76 -0.68 3.64
CA VAL A 179 -12.40 0.49 4.47
C VAL A 179 -13.54 0.98 5.37
N LEU A 180 -14.80 0.78 4.99
CA LEU A 180 -16.01 1.08 5.76
C LEU A 180 -16.72 -0.18 6.29
N GLY A 181 -16.01 -1.30 6.39
CA GLY A 181 -16.52 -2.57 6.91
C GLY A 181 -16.01 -2.88 8.31
N ARG A 182 -15.94 -4.16 8.61
CA ARG A 182 -15.30 -4.66 9.85
C ARG A 182 -13.81 -4.85 9.64
N PHE A 183 -13.03 -4.62 10.68
CA PHE A 183 -11.58 -4.84 10.63
C PHE A 183 -11.22 -6.30 10.31
N GLU A 184 -12.00 -7.27 10.81
CA GLU A 184 -11.78 -8.68 10.51
C GLU A 184 -11.87 -8.98 9.00
N ASP A 185 -12.88 -8.41 8.33
CA ASP A 185 -13.05 -8.59 6.88
C ASP A 185 -11.91 -7.95 6.09
N LEU A 186 -11.49 -6.77 6.50
CA LEU A 186 -10.34 -6.07 5.90
C LEU A 186 -9.04 -6.86 6.10
N LEU A 187 -8.80 -7.39 7.31
CA LEU A 187 -7.64 -8.22 7.63
C LEU A 187 -7.60 -9.46 6.74
N VAL A 188 -8.71 -10.23 6.69
CA VAL A 188 -8.77 -11.46 5.89
C VAL A 188 -8.56 -11.15 4.41
N ALA A 189 -9.21 -10.10 3.88
CA ALA A 189 -9.05 -9.70 2.48
C ALA A 189 -7.60 -9.30 2.16
N ALA A 190 -6.92 -8.58 3.05
CA ALA A 190 -5.53 -8.19 2.88
C ALA A 190 -4.59 -9.40 2.91
N GLU A 191 -4.74 -10.29 3.91
CA GLU A 191 -3.84 -11.42 4.11
C GLU A 191 -4.01 -12.52 3.05
N GLN A 192 -5.22 -12.73 2.54
CA GLN A 192 -5.47 -13.68 1.46
C GLN A 192 -5.13 -13.14 0.07
N HIS A 193 -4.95 -11.82 -0.08
CA HIS A 193 -4.69 -11.25 -1.40
C HIS A 193 -3.34 -11.73 -1.98
N PRO A 194 -3.27 -12.09 -3.27
CA PRO A 194 -2.06 -12.60 -3.93
C PRO A 194 -0.82 -11.72 -3.76
N ALA A 195 -0.98 -10.40 -3.72
CA ALA A 195 0.13 -9.48 -3.48
C ALA A 195 0.79 -9.72 -2.12
N MET A 196 0.00 -9.87 -1.04
CA MET A 196 0.50 -10.13 0.32
C MET A 196 1.12 -11.52 0.41
N GLN A 197 0.45 -12.55 -0.13
CA GLN A 197 0.94 -13.92 -0.16
C GLN A 197 2.30 -14.05 -0.87
N LEU A 198 2.49 -13.30 -1.96
CA LEU A 198 3.75 -13.25 -2.69
C LEU A 198 4.76 -12.34 -2.00
N PHE A 199 4.33 -11.24 -1.41
CA PHE A 199 5.23 -10.30 -0.70
C PHE A 199 5.94 -10.95 0.48
N LEU A 200 5.21 -11.71 1.29
CA LEU A 200 5.75 -12.37 2.48
C LEU A 200 6.17 -13.83 2.24
N ASP A 201 6.27 -14.27 0.97
CA ASP A 201 6.70 -15.63 0.58
C ASP A 201 5.84 -16.76 1.16
N GLN A 202 4.58 -16.49 1.50
CA GLN A 202 3.68 -17.48 2.08
C GLN A 202 3.45 -18.69 1.14
N THR A 203 3.43 -18.45 -0.16
CA THR A 203 3.30 -19.52 -1.17
C THR A 203 4.41 -20.55 -1.15
N ARG A 204 5.50 -20.30 -0.41
CA ARG A 204 6.64 -21.22 -0.21
C ARG A 204 6.57 -21.98 1.10
N SER A 205 5.67 -21.59 2.01
CA SER A 205 5.50 -22.21 3.31
C SER A 205 4.92 -23.63 3.17
N VAL A 206 5.55 -24.59 3.83
CA VAL A 206 5.12 -26.00 3.81
C VAL A 206 5.15 -26.51 5.25
N GLY A 207 4.05 -27.09 5.69
CA GLY A 207 3.97 -27.73 7.00
C GLY A 207 4.99 -28.88 7.11
N PRO A 208 5.83 -28.91 8.17
CA PRO A 208 6.85 -29.95 8.32
C PRO A 208 6.30 -31.38 8.24
N ASP A 209 5.11 -31.62 8.82
CA ASP A 209 4.44 -32.92 8.86
C ASP A 209 3.34 -33.04 7.79
N SER A 210 3.30 -32.11 6.81
CA SER A 210 2.33 -32.16 5.72
C SER A 210 2.59 -33.30 4.74
N ARG A 211 1.56 -33.74 4.03
CA ARG A 211 1.69 -34.79 3.00
C ARG A 211 2.74 -34.44 1.94
N ALA A 212 2.89 -33.16 1.61
CA ALA A 212 3.86 -32.70 0.63
C ALA A 212 5.28 -32.74 1.16
N ALA A 213 5.51 -32.37 2.44
CA ALA A 213 6.82 -32.47 3.09
C ALA A 213 7.27 -33.92 3.18
N MET A 214 6.43 -34.81 3.72
CA MET A 214 6.75 -36.24 3.84
C MET A 214 7.14 -36.88 2.48
N ARG A 215 6.45 -36.53 1.41
CA ARG A 215 6.78 -37.02 0.06
C ARG A 215 8.07 -36.43 -0.50
N ALA A 216 8.37 -35.17 -0.17
CA ALA A 216 9.58 -34.51 -0.62
C ALA A 216 10.81 -35.06 0.12
N ASP A 217 10.72 -35.21 1.44
CA ASP A 217 11.79 -35.74 2.29
C ASP A 217 12.14 -37.21 1.94
N ALA A 218 11.14 -38.00 1.56
CA ALA A 218 11.38 -39.36 1.05
C ALA A 218 12.16 -39.40 -0.28
N ARG A 219 12.08 -38.34 -1.09
CA ARG A 219 12.77 -38.24 -2.39
C ARG A 219 14.14 -37.57 -2.29
N ASP A 220 14.27 -36.57 -1.44
CA ASP A 220 15.47 -35.77 -1.25
C ASP A 220 15.62 -35.33 0.22
N PRO A 221 16.18 -36.19 1.08
CA PRO A 221 16.34 -35.89 2.49
C PRO A 221 17.26 -34.70 2.80
N ALA A 222 18.12 -34.34 1.84
CA ALA A 222 19.09 -33.24 2.01
C ALA A 222 18.47 -31.84 1.84
N HIS A 223 17.31 -31.73 1.18
CA HIS A 223 16.65 -30.44 0.88
C HIS A 223 15.24 -30.38 1.48
N LYS A 224 15.17 -30.33 2.81
CA LYS A 224 13.90 -30.21 3.53
C LYS A 224 13.21 -28.87 3.18
N ARG A 225 11.95 -28.95 2.84
CA ARG A 225 11.06 -27.76 2.74
C ARG A 225 10.57 -27.43 4.13
N GLY A 226 10.56 -26.14 4.47
CA GLY A 226 10.26 -25.69 5.81
C GLY A 226 9.13 -24.70 5.92
N LEU A 227 8.77 -24.45 7.16
CA LEU A 227 7.83 -23.45 7.58
C LEU A 227 8.39 -22.05 7.27
N ASN A 228 7.54 -21.16 6.73
CA ASN A 228 7.83 -19.74 6.62
C ASN A 228 6.99 -18.99 7.64
N GLU A 229 7.62 -18.27 8.55
CA GLU A 229 6.97 -17.54 9.64
C GLU A 229 6.67 -16.08 9.30
N ASN A 230 7.13 -15.57 8.15
CA ASN A 230 7.05 -14.14 7.86
C ASN A 230 5.63 -13.64 7.94
N LEU A 231 4.68 -14.26 7.21
CA LEU A 231 3.28 -13.82 7.22
C LEU A 231 2.68 -13.85 8.63
N ALA A 232 2.87 -14.93 9.39
CA ALA A 232 2.36 -15.03 10.75
C ALA A 232 2.93 -13.93 11.66
N ARG A 233 4.22 -13.65 11.53
CA ARG A 233 4.91 -12.62 12.31
C ARG A 233 4.35 -11.23 11.99
N GLU A 234 4.25 -10.87 10.72
CA GLU A 234 3.76 -9.55 10.31
C GLU A 234 2.28 -9.36 10.69
N ILE A 235 1.45 -10.40 10.59
CA ILE A 235 0.07 -10.34 11.06
C ILE A 235 0.01 -10.02 12.55
N MET A 236 0.78 -10.73 13.39
CA MET A 236 0.75 -10.51 14.85
C MET A 236 1.41 -9.20 15.24
N GLU A 237 2.52 -8.83 14.61
CA GLU A 237 3.37 -7.72 15.01
C GLU A 237 2.92 -6.38 14.44
N LEU A 238 2.51 -6.33 13.17
CA LEU A 238 2.20 -5.08 12.47
C LEU A 238 0.72 -4.90 12.17
N HIS A 239 0.06 -5.98 11.75
CA HIS A 239 -1.31 -5.86 11.24
C HIS A 239 -2.37 -5.98 12.35
N THR A 240 -2.03 -6.59 13.52
CA THR A 240 -2.99 -6.79 14.63
C THR A 240 -2.44 -6.31 15.96
N LEU A 241 -1.86 -7.20 16.77
CA LEU A 241 -1.56 -6.98 18.19
C LEU A 241 -0.61 -5.80 18.47
N GLY A 242 0.31 -5.53 17.56
CA GLY A 242 1.41 -4.58 17.77
C GLY A 242 2.66 -5.22 18.37
N VAL A 243 3.80 -4.55 18.22
CA VAL A 243 5.09 -5.00 18.73
C VAL A 243 5.04 -5.15 20.24
N ARG A 244 5.60 -6.26 20.77
CA ARG A 244 5.71 -6.54 22.24
C ARG A 244 4.36 -6.61 22.98
N SER A 245 3.30 -7.02 22.31
CA SER A 245 1.94 -7.11 22.89
C SER A 245 1.65 -8.43 23.63
N GLY A 246 2.66 -9.18 24.00
CA GLY A 246 2.52 -10.36 24.85
C GLY A 246 2.48 -11.72 24.13
N TYR A 247 2.60 -11.75 22.81
CA TYR A 247 2.81 -12.99 22.05
C TYR A 247 4.27 -13.46 22.13
N THR A 248 4.49 -14.76 21.97
CA THR A 248 5.79 -15.42 22.02
C THR A 248 6.22 -15.91 20.64
N GLN A 249 7.49 -16.27 20.49
CA GLN A 249 7.98 -16.94 19.28
C GLN A 249 7.23 -18.25 19.00
N ALA A 250 6.81 -18.97 20.04
CA ALA A 250 6.02 -20.20 19.89
C ALA A 250 4.65 -19.91 19.29
N ASP A 251 3.99 -18.80 19.68
CA ASP A 251 2.72 -18.38 19.08
C ASP A 251 2.86 -18.08 17.60
N VAL A 252 3.94 -17.39 17.21
CA VAL A 252 4.25 -17.10 15.78
C VAL A 252 4.44 -18.40 15.00
N THR A 253 5.20 -19.36 15.55
CA THR A 253 5.45 -20.65 14.89
C THR A 253 4.15 -21.45 14.73
N GLU A 254 3.33 -21.54 15.79
CA GLU A 254 2.05 -22.27 15.73
C GLU A 254 1.06 -21.60 14.78
N PHE A 255 1.02 -20.26 14.73
CA PHE A 255 0.19 -19.56 13.75
C PHE A 255 0.71 -19.76 12.31
N ALA A 256 2.04 -19.75 12.11
CA ALA A 256 2.63 -20.04 10.81
C ALA A 256 2.27 -21.46 10.32
N ARG A 257 2.20 -22.45 11.23
CA ARG A 257 1.74 -23.81 10.91
C ARG A 257 0.26 -23.81 10.46
N ALA A 258 -0.61 -23.04 11.14
CA ALA A 258 -2.00 -22.89 10.74
C ALA A 258 -2.16 -22.24 9.35
N LEU A 259 -1.28 -21.30 8.98
CA LEU A 259 -1.27 -20.62 7.68
C LEU A 259 -0.71 -21.49 6.55
N THR A 260 -0.06 -22.64 6.83
CA THR A 260 0.44 -23.51 5.76
C THR A 260 -0.71 -23.99 4.89
N GLY A 261 -0.45 -24.09 3.59
CA GLY A 261 -1.50 -24.36 2.60
C GLY A 261 -2.12 -23.12 1.95
N TRP A 262 -2.03 -21.95 2.59
CA TRP A 262 -2.40 -20.69 1.96
C TRP A 262 -1.48 -20.40 0.78
N SER A 263 -2.06 -20.12 -0.38
CA SER A 263 -1.31 -20.02 -1.62
C SER A 263 -2.06 -19.21 -2.68
N VAL A 264 -1.48 -19.10 -3.86
CA VAL A 264 -2.03 -18.42 -5.04
C VAL A 264 -2.17 -19.41 -6.18
N ALA A 265 -3.31 -19.40 -6.86
CA ALA A 265 -3.56 -20.20 -8.04
C ALA A 265 -2.59 -19.80 -9.18
N GLY A 266 -2.11 -20.78 -9.96
CA GLY A 266 -1.11 -20.56 -11.00
C GLY A 266 0.34 -20.54 -10.55
N VAL A 267 0.61 -20.44 -9.23
CA VAL A 267 1.95 -20.64 -8.65
C VAL A 267 2.25 -22.14 -8.54
N ARG A 268 3.53 -22.53 -8.71
CA ARG A 268 3.94 -23.93 -8.59
C ARG A 268 3.59 -24.49 -7.21
N GLY A 269 2.99 -25.66 -7.19
CA GLY A 269 2.64 -26.37 -5.97
C GLY A 269 1.84 -27.63 -6.25
N PRO A 270 1.51 -28.43 -5.23
CA PRO A 270 0.62 -29.59 -5.38
C PRO A 270 -0.69 -29.17 -6.01
N GLN A 271 -1.09 -29.89 -7.04
CA GLN A 271 -2.31 -29.67 -7.81
C GLN A 271 -3.35 -30.75 -7.47
N PRO A 272 -4.61 -30.57 -7.86
CA PRO A 272 -5.15 -29.49 -8.68
C PRO A 272 -5.94 -28.47 -7.84
N ASN A 273 -6.08 -27.28 -8.37
CA ASN A 273 -7.23 -26.45 -8.07
C ASN A 273 -7.74 -25.87 -9.39
N ASP A 274 -9.03 -25.79 -9.55
CA ASP A 274 -9.72 -25.23 -10.71
C ASP A 274 -9.91 -23.71 -10.56
N ALA A 275 -9.28 -23.11 -9.52
CA ALA A 275 -9.37 -21.69 -9.25
C ALA A 275 -8.63 -20.88 -10.34
N PRO A 276 -9.18 -19.73 -10.75
CA PRO A 276 -8.56 -18.87 -11.73
C PRO A 276 -7.13 -18.47 -11.31
N PRO A 277 -6.14 -18.44 -12.20
CA PRO A 277 -4.80 -17.97 -11.88
C PRO A 277 -4.84 -16.59 -11.20
N GLY A 278 -4.03 -16.41 -10.16
CA GLY A 278 -3.99 -15.14 -9.43
C GLY A 278 -5.05 -14.99 -8.34
N SER A 279 -5.92 -15.97 -8.11
CA SER A 279 -6.79 -16.02 -6.94
C SER A 279 -6.14 -16.69 -5.75
N PHE A 280 -6.60 -16.39 -4.55
CA PHE A 280 -6.25 -17.16 -3.35
C PHE A 280 -6.74 -18.60 -3.45
N VAL A 281 -5.94 -19.54 -2.95
CA VAL A 281 -6.32 -20.95 -2.84
C VAL A 281 -5.74 -21.58 -1.58
N PHE A 282 -6.51 -22.46 -0.96
CA PHE A 282 -6.00 -23.34 0.07
C PHE A 282 -5.54 -24.68 -0.53
N ARG A 283 -4.34 -25.14 -0.17
CA ARG A 283 -3.73 -26.38 -0.64
C ARG A 283 -3.56 -27.39 0.51
N PRO A 284 -4.52 -28.30 0.73
CA PRO A 284 -4.49 -29.21 1.88
C PRO A 284 -3.24 -30.08 1.96
N ALA A 285 -2.59 -30.35 0.82
CA ALA A 285 -1.37 -31.15 0.80
C ALA A 285 -0.15 -30.46 1.42
N LEU A 286 -0.16 -29.13 1.51
CA LEU A 286 0.90 -28.30 2.15
C LEU A 286 0.60 -27.98 3.60
N HIS A 287 -0.65 -28.18 4.05
CA HIS A 287 -1.10 -27.80 5.38
C HIS A 287 -0.56 -28.74 6.46
N GLU A 288 -0.10 -28.15 7.56
CA GLU A 288 0.36 -28.86 8.73
C GLU A 288 -0.81 -29.47 9.51
N PRO A 289 -0.86 -30.78 9.71
CA PRO A 289 -1.97 -31.43 10.41
C PRO A 289 -1.94 -31.17 11.91
N GLY A 290 -3.09 -31.30 12.56
CA GLY A 290 -3.26 -31.31 14.01
C GLY A 290 -3.66 -29.95 14.60
N THR A 291 -3.86 -29.94 15.91
CA THR A 291 -4.33 -28.81 16.70
C THR A 291 -3.22 -27.80 16.92
N ARG A 292 -3.55 -26.50 16.91
CA ARG A 292 -2.62 -25.41 17.26
C ARG A 292 -3.00 -24.78 18.60
N THR A 293 -2.01 -24.21 19.28
CA THR A 293 -2.23 -23.36 20.45
C THR A 293 -1.55 -22.02 20.21
N VAL A 294 -2.33 -20.95 20.12
CA VAL A 294 -1.85 -19.57 19.89
C VAL A 294 -2.43 -18.69 21.00
N LEU A 295 -1.60 -17.89 21.65
CA LEU A 295 -2.01 -17.03 22.78
C LEU A 295 -2.79 -17.80 23.86
N SER A 296 -2.34 -19.00 24.19
CA SER A 296 -2.95 -19.92 25.16
C SER A 296 -4.34 -20.43 24.78
N ARG A 297 -4.83 -20.15 23.58
CA ARG A 297 -6.09 -20.66 23.03
C ARG A 297 -5.84 -21.82 22.08
N ARG A 298 -6.65 -22.87 22.21
CA ARG A 298 -6.59 -24.05 21.35
C ARG A 298 -7.47 -23.88 20.13
N TYR A 299 -6.94 -24.28 18.94
CA TYR A 299 -7.61 -24.28 17.66
C TYR A 299 -7.53 -25.69 17.07
N ASP A 300 -8.66 -26.34 16.92
CA ASP A 300 -8.80 -27.71 16.40
C ASP A 300 -9.62 -27.80 15.11
N GLN A 301 -9.88 -26.64 14.47
CA GLN A 301 -10.51 -26.58 13.16
C GLN A 301 -9.63 -27.25 12.11
N ASP A 302 -10.27 -27.84 11.10
CA ASP A 302 -9.59 -28.49 10.00
C ASP A 302 -9.22 -27.49 8.88
N GLY A 303 -8.02 -27.63 8.34
CA GLY A 303 -7.60 -26.96 7.11
C GLY A 303 -7.59 -25.43 7.22
N GLU A 304 -8.14 -24.76 6.22
CA GLU A 304 -8.17 -23.29 6.13
C GLU A 304 -8.89 -22.62 7.30
N ALA A 305 -9.92 -23.27 7.83
CA ALA A 305 -10.73 -22.73 8.93
C ALA A 305 -9.91 -22.49 10.21
N GLN A 306 -8.80 -23.23 10.41
CA GLN A 306 -7.93 -23.04 11.57
C GLN A 306 -7.26 -21.67 11.55
N ALA A 307 -6.68 -21.26 10.43
CA ALA A 307 -6.05 -19.96 10.28
C ALA A 307 -7.09 -18.81 10.37
N LEU A 308 -8.28 -18.98 9.77
CA LEU A 308 -9.36 -18.00 9.85
C LEU A 308 -9.86 -17.81 11.28
N ALA A 309 -9.96 -18.88 12.07
CA ALA A 309 -10.35 -18.77 13.48
C ALA A 309 -9.32 -17.98 14.31
N ILE A 310 -8.01 -18.20 14.05
CA ILE A 310 -6.95 -17.43 14.69
C ILE A 310 -7.02 -15.95 14.28
N LEU A 311 -7.18 -15.65 12.98
CA LEU A 311 -7.32 -14.28 12.48
C LEU A 311 -8.51 -13.57 13.12
N GLY A 312 -9.66 -14.24 13.23
CA GLY A 312 -10.85 -13.68 13.88
C GLY A 312 -10.61 -13.31 15.34
N ASP A 313 -9.85 -14.11 16.08
CA ASP A 313 -9.50 -13.80 17.47
C ASP A 313 -8.48 -12.67 17.56
N LEU A 314 -7.45 -12.66 16.71
CA LEU A 314 -6.48 -11.57 16.61
C LEU A 314 -7.17 -10.25 16.24
N ALA A 315 -8.11 -10.27 15.30
CA ALA A 315 -8.85 -9.09 14.87
C ALA A 315 -9.69 -8.48 16.02
N ARG A 316 -10.17 -9.27 16.95
CA ARG A 316 -11.00 -8.82 18.08
C ARG A 316 -10.22 -8.62 19.38
N ALA A 317 -8.91 -8.90 19.39
CA ALA A 317 -8.10 -8.77 20.59
C ALA A 317 -8.02 -7.31 21.09
N PRO A 318 -8.13 -7.04 22.40
CA PRO A 318 -7.97 -5.69 22.94
C PRO A 318 -6.64 -5.02 22.59
N ALA A 319 -5.57 -5.80 22.45
CA ALA A 319 -4.27 -5.30 22.01
C ALA A 319 -4.34 -4.73 20.58
N THR A 320 -5.07 -5.39 19.68
CA THR A 320 -5.32 -4.93 18.31
C THR A 320 -6.08 -3.59 18.33
N GLY A 321 -7.15 -3.49 19.13
CA GLY A 321 -7.90 -2.24 19.29
C GLY A 321 -7.01 -1.08 19.72
N ARG A 322 -6.15 -1.28 20.72
CA ARG A 322 -5.19 -0.25 21.17
C ARG A 322 -4.14 0.09 20.13
N HIS A 323 -3.59 -0.91 19.43
CA HIS A 323 -2.60 -0.69 18.37
C HIS A 323 -3.18 0.15 17.23
N LEU A 324 -4.35 -0.21 16.71
CA LEU A 324 -5.03 0.50 15.63
C LEU A 324 -5.47 1.90 16.05
N ALA A 325 -6.00 2.05 17.28
CA ALA A 325 -6.38 3.34 17.84
C ALA A 325 -5.19 4.31 17.90
N PHE A 326 -4.03 3.83 18.36
CA PHE A 326 -2.82 4.63 18.37
C PHE A 326 -2.37 5.03 16.98
N GLN A 327 -2.38 4.11 16.01
CA GLN A 327 -1.98 4.41 14.63
C GLN A 327 -2.93 5.42 13.97
N LEU A 328 -4.25 5.28 14.14
CA LEU A 328 -5.24 6.24 13.63
C LEU A 328 -5.07 7.61 14.28
N ALA A 329 -4.93 7.68 15.60
CA ALA A 329 -4.71 8.93 16.32
C ALA A 329 -3.40 9.61 15.89
N ARG A 330 -2.32 8.84 15.69
CA ARG A 330 -1.06 9.33 15.14
C ARG A 330 -1.22 9.86 13.73
N HIS A 331 -1.92 9.14 12.87
CA HIS A 331 -2.13 9.55 11.48
C HIS A 331 -2.88 10.87 11.37
N PHE A 332 -3.97 11.04 12.12
CA PHE A 332 -4.84 12.18 11.96
C PHE A 332 -4.46 13.39 12.86
N VAL A 333 -3.91 13.17 14.05
CA VAL A 333 -3.84 14.25 15.06
C VAL A 333 -2.42 14.72 15.35
N ALA A 334 -1.52 13.86 15.80
CA ALA A 334 -0.16 14.23 16.16
C ALA A 334 0.78 13.03 16.13
N ASP A 335 2.09 13.27 16.00
CA ASP A 335 3.12 12.20 16.03
C ASP A 335 3.11 11.45 17.36
N ASP A 336 2.80 12.17 18.44
CA ASP A 336 2.54 11.65 19.78
C ASP A 336 1.10 12.04 20.17
N PRO A 337 0.12 11.14 19.88
CA PRO A 337 -1.29 11.47 20.08
C PRO A 337 -1.69 11.45 21.56
N PRO A 338 -2.67 12.27 21.98
CA PRO A 338 -3.17 12.25 23.37
C PRO A 338 -3.72 10.88 23.77
N ASP A 339 -3.33 10.39 24.95
CA ASP A 339 -3.80 9.09 25.50
C ASP A 339 -5.32 9.00 25.56
N ALA A 340 -6.00 10.08 25.96
CA ALA A 340 -7.47 10.12 26.03
C ALA A 340 -8.15 9.86 24.67
N LEU A 341 -7.54 10.32 23.57
CA LEU A 341 -8.03 10.01 22.22
C LEU A 341 -7.81 8.53 21.90
N THR A 342 -6.60 8.04 22.11
CA THR A 342 -6.23 6.64 21.81
C THR A 342 -7.12 5.68 22.59
N GLU A 343 -7.35 5.94 23.87
CA GLU A 343 -8.23 5.13 24.72
C GLU A 343 -9.68 5.14 24.24
N ARG A 344 -10.22 6.30 23.84
CA ARG A 344 -11.59 6.43 23.30
C ARG A 344 -11.77 5.63 22.01
N LEU A 345 -10.77 5.69 21.11
CA LEU A 345 -10.80 4.91 19.87
C LEU A 345 -10.69 3.40 20.13
N ALA A 346 -9.81 2.97 21.06
CA ALA A 346 -9.68 1.59 21.46
C ALA A 346 -11.00 1.05 22.04
N GLN A 347 -11.65 1.80 22.93
CA GLN A 347 -12.95 1.43 23.47
C GLN A 347 -14.07 1.38 22.41
N ALA A 348 -14.04 2.29 21.42
CA ALA A 348 -14.98 2.24 20.30
C ALA A 348 -14.77 0.97 19.47
N PHE A 349 -13.52 0.60 19.21
CA PHE A 349 -13.16 -0.64 18.51
C PHE A 349 -13.64 -1.89 19.29
N GLU A 350 -13.33 -1.99 20.57
CA GLU A 350 -13.70 -3.13 21.40
C GLU A 350 -15.23 -3.30 21.51
N ARG A 351 -15.95 -2.22 21.82
CA ARG A 351 -17.42 -2.25 21.97
C ARG A 351 -18.16 -2.59 20.67
N SER A 352 -17.64 -2.16 19.53
CA SER A 352 -18.23 -2.42 18.22
C SER A 352 -17.80 -3.77 17.63
N GLY A 353 -16.82 -4.45 18.26
CA GLY A 353 -16.20 -5.65 17.73
C GLY A 353 -15.46 -5.40 16.42
N GLY A 354 -14.80 -4.24 16.30
CA GLY A 354 -13.99 -3.87 15.13
C GLY A 354 -14.77 -3.26 13.97
N ASP A 355 -15.96 -2.69 14.20
CA ASP A 355 -16.67 -1.90 13.17
C ASP A 355 -15.93 -0.59 12.91
N LEU A 356 -15.32 -0.47 11.73
CA LEU A 356 -14.44 0.65 11.39
C LEU A 356 -15.19 2.00 11.32
N PRO A 357 -16.39 2.10 10.72
CA PRO A 357 -17.18 3.33 10.75
C PRO A 357 -17.43 3.87 12.16
N THR A 358 -17.66 2.99 13.14
CA THR A 358 -17.85 3.37 14.55
C THR A 358 -16.55 3.98 15.12
N VAL A 359 -15.38 3.42 14.79
CA VAL A 359 -14.09 3.97 15.23
C VAL A 359 -13.80 5.33 14.57
N TYR A 360 -14.10 5.48 13.27
CA TYR A 360 -13.91 6.74 12.55
C TYR A 360 -14.86 7.83 13.05
N ARG A 361 -16.10 7.46 13.41
CA ARG A 361 -17.04 8.39 14.07
C ARG A 361 -16.48 8.88 15.40
N ALA A 362 -15.97 7.96 16.23
CA ALA A 362 -15.34 8.32 17.50
C ALA A 362 -14.13 9.24 17.31
N LEU A 363 -13.34 9.07 16.24
CA LEU A 363 -12.25 9.98 15.89
C LEU A 363 -12.78 11.37 15.52
N VAL A 364 -13.77 11.45 14.64
CA VAL A 364 -14.37 12.73 14.18
C VAL A 364 -15.04 13.48 15.33
N GLU A 365 -15.68 12.79 16.26
CA GLU A 365 -16.38 13.39 17.40
C GLU A 365 -15.43 13.74 18.57
N SER A 366 -14.16 13.32 18.51
CA SER A 366 -13.20 13.56 19.58
C SER A 366 -12.65 14.99 19.56
N PRO A 367 -12.73 15.77 20.66
CA PRO A 367 -12.30 17.17 20.68
C PRO A 367 -10.80 17.33 20.40
N GLU A 368 -9.97 16.37 20.77
CA GLU A 368 -8.52 16.38 20.53
C GLU A 368 -8.19 16.39 19.02
N ALA A 369 -9.02 15.77 18.19
CA ALA A 369 -8.87 15.74 16.74
C ALA A 369 -9.12 17.11 16.08
N TRP A 370 -9.82 18.01 16.80
CA TRP A 370 -10.13 19.39 16.38
C TRP A 370 -9.20 20.44 16.99
N SER A 371 -8.07 20.01 17.57
CA SER A 371 -7.06 20.96 18.03
C SER A 371 -6.70 21.93 16.90
N PRO A 372 -6.74 23.25 17.15
CA PRO A 372 -6.46 24.27 16.13
C PRO A 372 -4.99 24.32 15.71
N ARG A 373 -4.10 23.58 16.37
CA ARG A 373 -2.68 23.50 16.04
C ARG A 373 -2.46 22.52 14.89
N ALA A 374 -1.81 22.94 13.82
CA ALA A 374 -1.34 22.07 12.73
C ALA A 374 -0.11 21.29 13.22
N ALA A 375 -0.34 20.14 13.89
CA ALA A 375 0.71 19.35 14.52
C ALA A 375 1.38 18.36 13.56
N LYS A 376 0.66 17.86 12.56
CA LYS A 376 1.17 16.86 11.62
C LYS A 376 1.94 17.50 10.47
N PHE A 377 3.16 17.03 10.24
CA PHE A 377 3.91 17.36 9.04
C PHE A 377 3.40 16.48 7.89
N LYS A 378 3.13 17.06 6.72
CA LYS A 378 2.66 16.31 5.57
C LYS A 378 3.75 15.39 5.04
N THR A 379 3.42 14.12 4.84
CA THR A 379 4.27 13.21 4.07
C THR A 379 4.44 13.72 2.63
N PRO A 380 5.41 13.25 1.85
CA PRO A 380 5.50 13.60 0.42
C PRO A 380 4.22 13.30 -0.36
N TRP A 381 3.51 12.20 -0.03
CA TRP A 381 2.20 11.85 -0.59
C TRP A 381 1.15 12.92 -0.26
N ASP A 382 0.96 13.22 1.03
CA ASP A 382 0.02 14.25 1.47
C ASP A 382 0.32 15.63 0.88
N TRP A 383 1.59 15.99 0.84
CA TRP A 383 2.04 17.28 0.29
C TRP A 383 1.74 17.37 -1.22
N THR A 384 2.03 16.29 -1.97
CA THR A 384 1.76 16.25 -3.41
C THR A 384 0.28 16.38 -3.69
N LEU A 385 -0.57 15.58 -3.03
CA LEU A 385 -2.02 15.64 -3.24
C LEU A 385 -2.59 17.01 -2.88
N SER A 386 -2.22 17.54 -1.71
CA SER A 386 -2.72 18.85 -1.29
C SER A 386 -2.23 19.98 -2.21
N SER A 387 -1.03 19.86 -2.78
CA SER A 387 -0.52 20.83 -3.77
C SER A 387 -1.32 20.78 -5.06
N LEU A 388 -1.52 19.61 -5.64
CA LEU A 388 -2.26 19.45 -6.88
C LEU A 388 -3.72 19.87 -6.72
N ARG A 389 -4.38 19.43 -5.63
CA ARG A 389 -5.76 19.83 -5.30
C ARG A 389 -5.89 21.34 -5.11
N GLY A 390 -4.97 21.94 -4.32
CA GLY A 390 -4.95 23.37 -4.09
C GLY A 390 -4.75 24.18 -5.38
N LEU A 391 -3.93 23.69 -6.30
CA LEU A 391 -3.74 24.29 -7.63
C LEU A 391 -4.90 24.05 -8.61
N GLY A 392 -5.98 23.36 -8.16
CA GLY A 392 -7.18 23.13 -8.98
C GLY A 392 -7.04 21.98 -9.98
N TRP A 393 -6.06 21.08 -9.81
CA TRP A 393 -5.89 19.94 -10.70
C TRP A 393 -6.93 18.85 -10.38
N THR A 394 -7.61 18.36 -11.40
CA THR A 394 -8.59 17.26 -11.33
C THR A 394 -8.06 15.99 -11.99
N SER A 395 -6.98 16.10 -12.76
CA SER A 395 -6.26 15.01 -13.42
C SER A 395 -4.76 15.31 -13.43
N LEU A 396 -3.95 14.33 -13.79
CA LEU A 396 -2.49 14.49 -13.84
C LEU A 396 -1.99 15.34 -15.02
N ASP A 397 -2.81 15.49 -16.08
CA ASP A 397 -2.47 16.30 -17.26
C ASP A 397 -1.04 16.04 -17.79
N GLY A 398 -0.69 14.76 -17.93
CA GLY A 398 0.63 14.31 -18.38
C GLY A 398 1.76 14.38 -17.34
N LEU A 399 1.49 14.81 -16.10
CA LEU A 399 2.42 14.65 -14.99
C LEU A 399 2.57 13.16 -14.65
N LYS A 400 3.79 12.69 -14.53
CA LYS A 400 4.07 11.31 -14.11
C LYS A 400 4.19 11.23 -12.60
N ALA A 401 3.18 10.67 -11.93
CA ALA A 401 3.12 10.65 -10.47
C ALA A 401 4.19 9.75 -9.83
N ALA A 402 4.43 8.56 -10.37
CA ALA A 402 5.40 7.62 -9.80
C ALA A 402 6.83 8.18 -9.70
N PRO A 403 7.45 8.76 -10.76
CA PRO A 403 8.77 9.39 -10.63
C PRO A 403 8.78 10.64 -9.75
N LEU A 404 7.68 11.41 -9.71
CA LEU A 404 7.57 12.59 -8.84
C LEU A 404 7.66 12.19 -7.36
N LEU A 405 6.88 11.19 -6.95
CA LEU A 405 6.87 10.70 -5.57
C LEU A 405 8.17 10.00 -5.20
N THR A 406 8.82 9.34 -6.18
CA THR A 406 10.18 8.79 -6.00
C THR A 406 11.20 9.90 -5.75
N GLN A 407 11.15 11.01 -6.49
CA GLN A 407 12.01 12.18 -6.26
C GLN A 407 11.80 12.77 -4.86
N LEU A 408 10.57 12.81 -4.39
CA LEU A 408 10.22 13.31 -3.05
C LEU A 408 10.59 12.34 -1.91
N GLY A 409 11.01 11.10 -2.23
CA GLY A 409 11.45 10.10 -1.25
C GLY A 409 10.35 9.17 -0.75
N GLN A 410 9.13 9.23 -1.30
CA GLN A 410 8.02 8.31 -0.96
C GLN A 410 7.43 7.67 -2.22
N PRO A 411 8.15 6.76 -2.90
CA PRO A 411 7.60 6.03 -4.04
C PRO A 411 6.39 5.20 -3.60
N VAL A 412 5.30 5.21 -4.37
CA VAL A 412 4.04 4.56 -4.01
C VAL A 412 4.23 3.04 -3.92
N TRP A 413 3.66 2.41 -2.89
CA TRP A 413 3.76 0.96 -2.61
C TRP A 413 5.19 0.43 -2.66
N ARG A 414 6.14 1.21 -2.15
CA ARG A 414 7.56 0.82 -2.10
C ARG A 414 8.22 1.19 -0.77
N PRO A 415 7.59 0.84 0.36
CA PRO A 415 8.22 1.06 1.66
C PRO A 415 9.44 0.16 1.82
N GLY A 416 10.38 0.55 2.70
CA GLY A 416 11.60 -0.21 2.97
C GLY A 416 11.36 -1.46 3.83
N SER A 417 10.17 -1.61 4.41
CA SER A 417 9.80 -2.73 5.28
C SER A 417 8.30 -3.01 5.22
N PRO A 418 7.83 -4.17 5.72
CA PRO A 418 6.40 -4.47 5.86
C PRO A 418 5.63 -3.50 6.78
N ALA A 419 6.33 -2.76 7.65
CA ALA A 419 5.71 -1.74 8.52
C ALA A 419 5.15 -0.54 7.76
N GLY A 420 5.34 -0.45 6.44
CA GLY A 420 4.93 0.69 5.66
C GLY A 420 5.85 1.90 5.79
N TYR A 421 5.35 3.06 5.38
CA TYR A 421 6.04 4.33 5.56
C TYR A 421 5.75 4.92 6.93
N ASP A 422 6.76 5.53 7.54
CA ASP A 422 6.61 6.27 8.79
C ASP A 422 5.60 7.42 8.65
N ASP A 423 4.84 7.65 9.71
CA ASP A 423 3.88 8.75 9.79
C ASP A 423 4.26 9.75 10.91
N ILE A 424 5.52 10.19 10.90
CA ILE A 424 6.07 11.17 11.84
C ILE A 424 6.91 12.23 11.12
N ALA A 425 6.94 13.42 11.67
CA ALA A 425 7.68 14.55 11.08
C ALA A 425 9.18 14.28 10.92
N ALA A 426 9.79 13.55 11.86
CA ALA A 426 11.22 13.24 11.85
C ALA A 426 11.67 12.52 10.57
N SER A 427 10.82 11.67 9.99
CA SER A 427 11.14 10.93 8.77
C SER A 427 11.04 11.77 7.49
N TRP A 428 10.32 12.92 7.52
CA TRP A 428 9.97 13.67 6.31
C TRP A 428 10.43 15.14 6.28
N ALA A 429 10.91 15.68 7.41
CA ALA A 429 11.30 17.08 7.55
C ALA A 429 12.81 17.30 7.42
N ALA A 430 13.57 16.34 6.90
CA ALA A 430 15.01 16.49 6.68
C ALA A 430 15.30 17.60 5.66
N PRO A 431 16.42 18.34 5.79
CA PRO A 431 16.76 19.48 4.92
C PRO A 431 16.75 19.14 3.43
N ASP A 432 17.30 18.01 3.03
CA ASP A 432 17.31 17.53 1.64
C ASP A 432 15.92 17.21 1.11
N ALA A 433 15.02 16.68 1.95
CA ALA A 433 13.62 16.46 1.60
C ALA A 433 12.88 17.78 1.35
N LEU A 434 13.18 18.82 2.14
CA LEU A 434 12.61 20.16 1.94
C LEU A 434 13.10 20.81 0.65
N VAL A 435 14.39 20.68 0.31
CA VAL A 435 14.94 21.16 -0.98
C VAL A 435 14.22 20.52 -2.16
N ARG A 436 14.02 19.20 -2.13
CA ARG A 436 13.25 18.49 -3.18
C ARG A 436 11.81 19.02 -3.31
N ARG A 437 11.16 19.40 -2.20
CA ARG A 437 9.81 20.02 -2.25
C ARG A 437 9.87 21.41 -2.91
N VAL A 438 10.90 22.21 -2.65
CA VAL A 438 11.09 23.52 -3.33
C VAL A 438 11.19 23.33 -4.84
N GLU A 439 12.04 22.41 -5.31
CA GLU A 439 12.19 22.12 -6.74
C GLU A 439 10.88 21.67 -7.40
N VAL A 440 10.12 20.80 -6.72
CA VAL A 440 8.83 20.32 -7.21
C VAL A 440 7.80 21.45 -7.18
N ALA A 441 7.73 22.26 -6.13
CA ALA A 441 6.82 23.39 -6.02
C ALA A 441 7.03 24.40 -7.16
N GLN A 442 8.29 24.72 -7.49
CA GLN A 442 8.62 25.60 -8.62
C GLN A 442 8.10 25.03 -9.95
N ARG A 443 8.27 23.72 -10.19
CA ARG A 443 7.76 23.08 -11.41
C ARG A 443 6.23 23.05 -11.47
N LEU A 444 5.55 22.77 -10.36
CA LEU A 444 4.09 22.80 -10.30
C LEU A 444 3.56 24.22 -10.51
N ALA A 445 4.17 25.21 -9.86
CA ALA A 445 3.82 26.61 -10.02
C ALA A 445 4.01 27.08 -11.48
N ALA A 446 5.14 26.72 -12.12
CA ALA A 446 5.40 27.05 -13.53
C ALA A 446 4.36 26.41 -14.48
N ARG A 447 3.92 25.18 -14.23
CA ARG A 447 2.86 24.52 -15.00
C ARG A 447 1.50 25.16 -14.79
N THR A 448 1.22 25.66 -13.60
CA THR A 448 -0.03 26.36 -13.26
C THR A 448 -0.07 27.73 -13.90
N GLY A 449 1.07 28.44 -13.94
CA GLY A 449 1.17 29.78 -14.50
C GLY A 449 0.26 30.77 -13.78
N ASP A 450 -0.32 31.71 -14.54
CA ASP A 450 -1.17 32.78 -14.02
C ASP A 450 -2.66 32.36 -13.84
N ARG A 451 -2.98 31.07 -13.97
CA ARG A 451 -4.36 30.58 -13.84
C ARG A 451 -4.91 30.71 -12.41
N VAL A 452 -4.03 30.82 -11.41
CA VAL A 452 -4.38 30.86 -10.00
C VAL A 452 -3.64 32.00 -9.31
N ASP A 453 -4.38 32.88 -8.63
CA ASP A 453 -3.80 33.93 -7.78
C ASP A 453 -3.39 33.33 -6.41
N ALA A 454 -2.09 33.30 -6.13
CA ALA A 454 -1.54 32.75 -4.91
C ALA A 454 -2.04 33.40 -3.64
N ARG A 455 -2.40 34.72 -3.69
CA ARG A 455 -2.90 35.47 -2.52
C ARG A 455 -4.32 35.04 -2.17
N GLN A 456 -5.18 34.90 -3.16
CA GLN A 456 -6.55 34.38 -2.96
C GLN A 456 -6.51 32.92 -2.57
N LEU A 457 -5.69 32.11 -3.25
CA LEU A 457 -5.52 30.69 -2.98
C LEU A 457 -5.12 30.44 -1.52
N GLY A 458 -4.13 31.15 -0.99
CA GLY A 458 -3.69 31.00 0.41
C GLY A 458 -4.86 31.17 1.39
N ASN A 459 -5.70 32.18 1.20
CA ASN A 459 -6.88 32.40 2.03
C ASN A 459 -7.92 31.28 1.92
N THR A 460 -8.15 30.74 0.71
CA THR A 460 -9.07 29.62 0.48
C THR A 460 -8.57 28.33 1.11
N LEU A 461 -7.31 27.95 0.86
CA LEU A 461 -6.74 26.69 1.37
C LEU A 461 -6.70 26.61 2.90
N PHE A 462 -6.56 27.74 3.56
CA PHE A 462 -6.50 27.82 5.03
C PHE A 462 -7.78 28.40 5.66
N ALA A 463 -8.86 28.57 4.90
CA ALA A 463 -10.12 29.14 5.37
C ALA A 463 -9.92 30.45 6.18
N GLY A 464 -9.08 31.33 5.63
CA GLY A 464 -8.78 32.65 6.24
C GLY A 464 -7.77 32.63 7.38
N THR A 465 -7.11 31.51 7.67
CA THR A 465 -6.12 31.38 8.78
C THR A 465 -4.67 31.31 8.31
N LEU A 466 -4.35 31.84 7.12
CA LEU A 466 -2.98 31.91 6.62
C LEU A 466 -2.09 32.76 7.55
N GLY A 467 -0.91 32.25 7.91
CA GLY A 467 0.03 32.94 8.77
C GLY A 467 0.57 34.22 8.14
N GLU A 468 0.76 35.28 8.95
CA GLU A 468 1.20 36.60 8.50
C GLU A 468 2.54 36.54 7.75
N ALA A 469 3.49 35.71 8.21
CA ALA A 469 4.78 35.54 7.55
C ALA A 469 4.63 34.97 6.13
N THR A 470 3.78 33.95 5.97
CA THR A 470 3.48 33.36 4.65
C THR A 470 2.73 34.36 3.77
N ALA A 471 1.71 35.04 4.30
CA ALA A 471 0.96 36.05 3.55
C ALA A 471 1.87 37.18 3.06
N THR A 472 2.80 37.63 3.91
CA THR A 472 3.81 38.66 3.55
C THR A 472 4.76 38.16 2.48
N ALA A 473 5.28 36.93 2.58
CA ALA A 473 6.18 36.36 1.58
C ALA A 473 5.50 36.24 0.22
N VAL A 474 4.25 35.72 0.19
CA VAL A 474 3.44 35.57 -1.02
C VAL A 474 3.11 36.93 -1.65
N SER A 475 2.77 37.95 -0.83
CA SER A 475 2.42 39.28 -1.33
C SER A 475 3.59 40.04 -1.95
N ARG A 476 4.82 39.76 -1.47
CA ARG A 476 6.05 40.41 -1.94
C ARG A 476 6.77 39.65 -3.06
N ALA A 477 6.23 38.52 -3.49
CA ALA A 477 6.83 37.72 -4.56
C ALA A 477 6.85 38.49 -5.88
N GLU A 478 7.95 38.33 -6.62
CA GLU A 478 8.21 39.03 -7.88
C GLU A 478 7.29 38.59 -9.03
N SER A 479 6.74 37.38 -8.94
CA SER A 479 5.83 36.80 -9.97
C SER A 479 4.77 35.90 -9.33
N SER A 480 3.66 35.67 -10.04
CA SER A 480 2.61 34.69 -9.65
C SER A 480 3.22 33.30 -9.42
N THR A 481 4.11 32.86 -10.29
CA THR A 481 4.80 31.56 -10.17
C THR A 481 5.64 31.47 -8.90
N THR A 482 6.40 32.53 -8.58
CA THR A 482 7.16 32.59 -7.32
C THR A 482 6.24 32.59 -6.11
N ALA A 483 5.14 33.36 -6.16
CA ALA A 483 4.14 33.43 -5.08
C ALA A 483 3.51 32.04 -4.81
N LEU A 484 3.12 31.31 -5.87
CA LEU A 484 2.59 29.94 -5.76
C LEU A 484 3.62 28.99 -5.17
N ALA A 485 4.87 29.02 -5.64
CA ALA A 485 5.93 28.16 -5.11
C ALA A 485 6.18 28.44 -3.62
N LEU A 486 6.25 29.71 -3.22
CA LEU A 486 6.40 30.11 -1.81
C LEU A 486 5.24 29.62 -0.93
N LEU A 487 4.00 29.70 -1.44
CA LEU A 487 2.83 29.20 -0.72
C LEU A 487 2.96 27.69 -0.47
N LEU A 488 3.30 26.88 -1.51
CA LEU A 488 3.39 25.43 -1.42
C LEU A 488 4.52 24.93 -0.51
N VAL A 489 5.59 25.73 -0.33
CA VAL A 489 6.69 25.37 0.56
C VAL A 489 6.63 26.08 1.91
N SER A 490 5.60 26.90 2.15
CA SER A 490 5.44 27.62 3.41
C SER A 490 5.30 26.69 4.62
N PRO A 491 5.69 27.11 5.83
CA PRO A 491 5.48 26.34 7.05
C PRO A 491 4.00 25.99 7.28
N ASP A 492 3.08 26.87 6.88
CA ASP A 492 1.64 26.64 6.96
C ASP A 492 1.20 25.48 6.04
N PHE A 493 1.69 25.46 4.81
CA PHE A 493 1.32 24.43 3.83
C PHE A 493 1.99 23.07 4.11
N GLN A 494 3.15 23.05 4.75
CA GLN A 494 3.86 21.83 5.11
C GLN A 494 3.16 21.02 6.21
N ARG A 495 2.16 21.59 6.88
CA ARG A 495 1.46 20.97 8.02
C ARG A 495 -0.05 20.87 7.80
N ARG A 496 -0.68 20.01 8.61
CA ARG A 496 -2.11 19.77 8.62
C ARG A 496 -2.65 19.51 10.01
#